data_60817e98c718ee56e319e63683558076
#
_entry.id   60817e98c718ee56e319e63683558076
#
_cell.length_a   1.000
_cell.length_b   1.000
_cell.length_c   1.000
_cell.angle_alpha   90.00
_cell.angle_beta   90.00
_cell.angle_gamma   90.00
#
_symmetry.space_group_name_H-M   'P 1'
#
loop_
_entity.id
_entity.type
_entity.pdbx_description
1 polymer ?
#
loop_
_entity_poly.entity_id
_entity_poly.type
_entity_poly.pdbx_seq_one_letter_code
_entity_poly.pdbx_strand_id
1 'polypeptide(L)'
;MPSSSGPRPRASRPHMPGYEMMFEKGKGRLPWAWGEKRLMESHNYWLVTARPDGRPHVMPVWGVRLGREFYFATGQKSRKARNLAANPNCAVCPEGAGEAVILEGVAQKVSKSSLLRPFIVAYKKKYEWDLGGTEDPIYRVKPITVFGFAETPSKAKGNPTRWLFKIP
;
A
#
# COMPACT_ATOMS: atom_id res chain seq x y z
N MET A 1 -3.12 -19.60 -6.52
CA MET A 1 -3.08 -18.13 -6.34
C MET A 1 -4.44 -17.57 -6.74
N PRO A 2 -5.24 -17.00 -5.86
CA PRO A 2 -6.46 -16.33 -6.31
C PRO A 2 -6.04 -15.03 -7.01
N SER A 3 -6.30 -14.96 -8.31
CA SER A 3 -6.18 -13.73 -9.09
C SER A 3 -7.10 -12.67 -8.47
N SER A 4 -6.59 -11.44 -8.32
CA SER A 4 -7.39 -10.31 -7.85
C SER A 4 -8.60 -10.13 -8.75
N SER A 5 -9.80 -10.50 -8.26
CA SER A 5 -11.06 -10.40 -8.97
C SER A 5 -11.50 -8.94 -9.08
N GLY A 6 -10.99 -8.22 -10.07
CA GLY A 6 -11.39 -6.84 -10.35
C GLY A 6 -10.68 -6.28 -11.57
N PRO A 7 -11.19 -5.21 -12.20
CA PRO A 7 -10.56 -4.62 -13.37
C PRO A 7 -9.15 -4.13 -13.02
N ARG A 8 -8.17 -4.39 -13.90
CA ARG A 8 -6.79 -3.95 -13.72
C ARG A 8 -6.74 -2.41 -13.60
N PRO A 9 -5.88 -1.86 -12.73
CA PRO A 9 -5.72 -0.40 -12.64
C PRO A 9 -5.13 0.16 -13.94
N ARG A 10 -5.50 1.41 -14.25
CA ARG A 10 -4.97 2.10 -15.43
C ARG A 10 -3.55 2.57 -15.18
N ALA A 11 -2.60 2.06 -15.95
CA ALA A 11 -1.21 2.48 -15.89
C ALA A 11 -0.95 3.75 -16.70
N SER A 12 -0.21 4.69 -16.11
CA SER A 12 0.25 5.93 -16.74
C SER A 12 1.64 6.31 -16.21
N ARG A 13 2.25 7.35 -16.77
CA ARG A 13 3.42 7.97 -16.14
C ARG A 13 2.98 8.88 -15.00
N PRO A 14 3.72 8.93 -13.89
CA PRO A 14 3.53 9.99 -12.90
C PRO A 14 3.92 11.35 -13.51
N HIS A 15 3.36 12.43 -12.98
CA HIS A 15 3.79 13.78 -13.30
C HIS A 15 5.10 14.07 -12.58
N MET A 16 6.21 14.20 -13.34
CA MET A 16 7.56 14.39 -12.80
C MET A 16 8.30 15.44 -13.63
N PRO A 17 7.92 16.73 -13.49
CA PRO A 17 8.60 17.80 -14.22
C PRO A 17 10.09 17.88 -13.80
N GLY A 18 10.96 18.11 -14.78
CA GLY A 18 12.41 18.10 -14.58
C GLY A 18 13.08 16.72 -14.66
N TYR A 19 12.29 15.65 -14.82
CA TYR A 19 12.81 14.29 -14.96
C TYR A 19 12.49 13.66 -16.33
N GLU A 20 12.10 14.46 -17.31
CA GLU A 20 11.65 13.98 -18.64
C GLU A 20 12.75 13.20 -19.37
N MET A 21 14.02 13.52 -19.12
CA MET A 21 15.16 12.81 -19.71
C MET A 21 15.32 11.39 -19.19
N MET A 22 14.70 11.06 -18.06
CA MET A 22 14.74 9.72 -17.46
C MET A 22 13.73 8.76 -18.10
N PHE A 23 12.89 9.24 -19.03
CA PHE A 23 11.79 8.46 -19.58
C PHE A 23 11.88 8.33 -21.09
N GLU A 24 11.84 7.12 -21.62
CA GLU A 24 11.51 6.89 -23.02
C GLU A 24 10.00 7.03 -23.21
N LYS A 25 9.58 7.93 -24.13
CA LYS A 25 8.16 8.09 -24.46
C LYS A 25 7.53 6.75 -24.84
N GLY A 26 6.50 6.35 -24.10
CA GLY A 26 5.66 5.20 -24.44
C GLY A 26 6.21 3.82 -24.06
N LYS A 27 7.44 3.70 -23.57
CA LYS A 27 8.06 2.41 -23.23
C LYS A 27 8.39 2.29 -21.75
N GLY A 28 8.51 1.06 -21.26
CA GLY A 28 9.09 0.77 -19.94
C GLY A 28 8.18 0.98 -18.72
N ARG A 29 6.86 1.09 -18.88
CA ARG A 29 5.96 1.07 -17.74
C ARG A 29 5.99 -0.31 -17.07
N LEU A 30 6.04 -0.33 -15.74
CA LEU A 30 5.96 -1.53 -14.95
C LEU A 30 4.55 -2.15 -15.06
N PRO A 31 4.42 -3.46 -15.27
CA PRO A 31 3.13 -4.13 -15.22
C PRO A 31 2.58 -4.09 -13.78
N TRP A 32 1.27 -4.05 -13.59
CA TRP A 32 0.67 -4.05 -12.26
C TRP A 32 1.12 -5.25 -11.40
N ALA A 33 1.26 -6.43 -12.01
CA ALA A 33 1.74 -7.62 -11.31
C ALA A 33 3.11 -7.41 -10.62
N TRP A 34 3.94 -6.51 -11.14
CA TRP A 34 5.21 -6.14 -10.51
C TRP A 34 5.00 -5.40 -9.17
N GLY A 35 4.12 -4.40 -9.15
CA GLY A 35 3.79 -3.66 -7.92
C GLY A 35 3.02 -4.52 -6.92
N GLU A 36 2.08 -5.31 -7.43
CA GLU A 36 1.29 -6.25 -6.65
C GLU A 36 2.14 -7.26 -5.88
N LYS A 37 3.14 -7.84 -6.55
CA LYS A 37 4.06 -8.78 -5.94
C LYS A 37 4.78 -8.17 -4.74
N ARG A 38 5.30 -6.94 -4.86
CA ARG A 38 6.02 -6.25 -3.78
C ARG A 38 5.13 -5.91 -2.59
N LEU A 39 3.90 -5.49 -2.87
CA LEU A 39 2.88 -5.27 -1.83
C LEU A 39 2.45 -6.56 -1.12
N MET A 40 2.61 -7.72 -1.73
CA MET A 40 2.27 -9.01 -1.13
C MET A 40 3.43 -9.62 -0.34
N GLU A 41 4.65 -9.54 -0.87
CA GLU A 41 5.80 -10.28 -0.37
C GLU A 41 6.61 -9.55 0.70
N SER A 42 6.50 -8.20 0.79
CA SER A 42 7.21 -7.46 1.83
C SER A 42 6.81 -7.92 3.23
N HIS A 43 7.80 -8.05 4.11
CA HIS A 43 7.54 -8.44 5.50
C HIS A 43 7.03 -7.25 6.31
N ASN A 44 7.71 -6.10 6.21
CA ASN A 44 7.35 -4.87 6.89
C ASN A 44 6.89 -3.80 5.90
N TYR A 45 6.11 -2.87 6.41
CA TYR A 45 5.62 -1.74 5.64
C TYR A 45 5.75 -0.45 6.44
N TRP A 46 6.07 0.63 5.76
CA TRP A 46 5.95 1.98 6.29
C TRP A 46 4.52 2.49 6.09
N LEU A 47 3.85 2.81 7.19
CA LEU A 47 2.57 3.51 7.16
C LEU A 47 2.80 4.99 7.40
N VAL A 48 2.42 5.79 6.42
CA VAL A 48 2.51 7.26 6.46
C VAL A 48 1.11 7.82 6.72
N THR A 49 1.00 8.64 7.75
CA THR A 49 -0.23 9.34 8.14
C THR A 49 0.06 10.82 8.40
N ALA A 50 -0.95 11.68 8.35
CA ALA A 50 -0.82 13.09 8.69
C ALA A 50 -1.41 13.39 10.08
N ARG A 51 -0.73 14.18 10.88
CA ARG A 51 -1.28 14.75 12.12
C ARG A 51 -2.29 15.84 11.78
N PRO A 52 -3.20 16.21 12.73
CA PRO A 52 -4.13 17.31 12.50
C PRO A 52 -3.47 18.65 12.15
N ASP A 53 -2.26 18.87 12.62
CA ASP A 53 -1.44 20.06 12.30
C ASP A 53 -0.66 19.94 10.97
N GLY A 54 -0.92 18.89 10.18
CA GLY A 54 -0.28 18.65 8.89
C GLY A 54 1.09 17.98 8.94
N ARG A 55 1.70 17.81 10.11
CA ARG A 55 3.00 17.13 10.21
C ARG A 55 2.88 15.65 9.82
N PRO A 56 3.79 15.14 8.99
CA PRO A 56 3.80 13.72 8.64
C PRO A 56 4.19 12.86 9.84
N HIS A 57 3.66 11.63 9.86
CA HIS A 57 4.00 10.62 10.85
C HIS A 57 4.18 9.28 10.13
N VAL A 58 5.36 8.71 10.25
CA VAL A 58 5.75 7.46 9.60
C VAL A 58 6.10 6.43 10.65
N MET A 59 5.50 5.24 10.56
CA MET A 59 5.79 4.13 11.46
C MET A 59 5.74 2.80 10.73
N PRO A 60 6.58 1.82 11.10
CA PRO A 60 6.47 0.49 10.55
C PRO A 60 5.19 -0.20 11.04
N VAL A 61 4.60 -0.99 10.17
CA VAL A 61 3.46 -1.86 10.49
C VAL A 61 3.64 -3.22 9.82
N TRP A 62 3.05 -4.22 10.44
CA TRP A 62 2.77 -5.49 9.80
C TRP A 62 1.42 -5.41 9.09
N GLY A 63 1.33 -6.02 7.92
CA GLY A 63 0.09 -6.01 7.17
C GLY A 63 0.05 -7.03 6.05
N VAL A 64 -1.13 -7.25 5.55
CA VAL A 64 -1.36 -8.19 4.45
C VAL A 64 -2.21 -7.54 3.38
N ARG A 65 -1.94 -7.91 2.14
CA ARG A 65 -2.78 -7.55 1.02
C ARG A 65 -3.80 -8.66 0.76
N LEU A 66 -5.08 -8.29 0.76
CA LEU A 66 -6.19 -9.18 0.41
C LEU A 66 -6.98 -8.58 -0.76
N GLY A 67 -7.04 -9.31 -1.83
CA GLY A 67 -7.64 -8.79 -3.05
C GLY A 67 -6.86 -7.53 -3.51
N ARG A 68 -7.52 -6.39 -3.54
CA ARG A 68 -6.93 -5.11 -3.98
C ARG A 68 -6.58 -4.18 -2.81
N GLU A 69 -6.94 -4.53 -1.59
CA GLU A 69 -6.84 -3.69 -0.40
C GLU A 69 -5.69 -4.17 0.50
N PHE A 70 -5.12 -3.26 1.24
CA PHE A 70 -4.10 -3.53 2.25
C PHE A 70 -4.71 -3.47 3.65
N TYR A 71 -4.39 -4.43 4.50
CA TYR A 71 -4.95 -4.56 5.85
C TYR A 71 -3.84 -4.55 6.89
N PHE A 72 -4.08 -3.88 8.00
CA PHE A 72 -3.17 -3.86 9.16
C PHE A 72 -3.95 -3.68 10.46
N ALA A 73 -3.36 -4.10 11.58
CA ALA A 73 -3.84 -3.83 12.93
C ALA A 73 -2.93 -2.81 13.62
N THR A 74 -3.49 -2.03 14.55
CA THR A 74 -2.69 -1.11 15.37
C THR A 74 -3.42 -0.74 16.65
N GLY A 75 -2.68 -0.51 17.73
CA GLY A 75 -3.25 -0.11 19.01
C GLY A 75 -4.16 1.10 18.90
N GLN A 76 -5.34 1.02 19.51
CA GLN A 76 -6.38 2.06 19.46
C GLN A 76 -5.88 3.44 19.92
N LYS A 77 -4.99 3.49 20.89
CA LYS A 77 -4.41 4.74 21.43
C LYS A 77 -3.16 5.21 20.71
N SER A 78 -2.72 4.50 19.66
CA SER A 78 -1.54 4.86 18.90
C SER A 78 -1.68 6.19 18.16
N ARG A 79 -0.55 6.88 17.88
CA ARG A 79 -0.56 8.13 17.11
C ARG A 79 -1.20 7.92 15.73
N LYS A 80 -0.86 6.83 15.04
CA LYS A 80 -1.41 6.52 13.72
C LYS A 80 -2.92 6.27 13.76
N ALA A 81 -3.46 5.62 14.79
CA ALA A 81 -4.90 5.45 14.93
C ALA A 81 -5.62 6.79 15.13
N ARG A 82 -5.05 7.69 15.95
CA ARG A 82 -5.59 9.05 16.13
C ARG A 82 -5.49 9.89 14.85
N ASN A 83 -4.39 9.79 14.13
CA ASN A 83 -4.23 10.48 12.86
C ASN A 83 -5.27 10.03 11.84
N LEU A 84 -5.48 8.71 11.70
CA LEU A 84 -6.45 8.14 10.77
C LEU A 84 -7.90 8.44 11.14
N ALA A 85 -8.19 8.66 12.42
CA ALA A 85 -9.52 9.11 12.85
C ALA A 85 -9.82 10.56 12.41
N ALA A 86 -8.79 11.42 12.37
CA ALA A 86 -8.91 12.80 11.92
C ALA A 86 -8.79 12.95 10.40
N ASN A 87 -7.90 12.19 9.79
CA ASN A 87 -7.66 12.19 8.34
C ASN A 87 -7.36 10.76 7.87
N PRO A 88 -8.28 10.10 7.17
CA PRO A 88 -8.13 8.72 6.74
C PRO A 88 -7.17 8.53 5.55
N ASN A 89 -6.70 9.61 4.92
CA ASN A 89 -5.72 9.53 3.85
C ASN A 89 -4.38 9.05 4.38
N CYS A 90 -3.79 8.09 3.72
CA CYS A 90 -2.51 7.50 4.12
C CYS A 90 -1.74 6.96 2.93
N ALA A 91 -0.46 6.68 3.16
CA ALA A 91 0.34 5.90 2.22
C ALA A 91 0.91 4.66 2.91
N VAL A 92 1.05 3.58 2.14
CA VAL A 92 1.68 2.33 2.55
C VAL A 92 2.79 2.00 1.57
N CYS A 93 3.99 1.79 2.08
CA CYS A 93 5.16 1.45 1.28
C CYS A 93 5.80 0.16 1.83
N PRO A 94 6.11 -0.84 0.98
CA PRO A 94 7.04 -1.91 1.36
C PRO A 94 8.35 -1.35 1.89
N GLU A 95 9.05 -2.11 2.71
CA GLU A 95 10.27 -1.68 3.40
C GLU A 95 11.45 -1.34 2.46
N GLY A 96 11.51 -1.95 1.27
CA GLY A 96 12.59 -1.74 0.32
C GLY A 96 12.36 -0.52 -0.57
N ALA A 97 13.38 0.33 -0.73
CA ALA A 97 13.33 1.53 -1.58
C ALA A 97 13.92 1.35 -2.98
N GLY A 98 14.80 0.35 -3.20
CA GLY A 98 15.40 0.08 -4.52
C GLY A 98 14.39 -0.41 -5.56
N GLU A 99 13.32 -1.04 -5.11
CA GLU A 99 12.14 -1.40 -5.89
C GLU A 99 10.91 -0.80 -5.18
N ALA A 100 10.78 0.51 -5.23
CA ALA A 100 9.78 1.23 -4.45
C ALA A 100 8.38 1.04 -5.01
N VAL A 101 7.44 0.74 -4.13
CA VAL A 101 6.00 0.80 -4.39
C VAL A 101 5.36 1.68 -3.32
N ILE A 102 4.59 2.67 -3.75
CA ILE A 102 3.92 3.61 -2.85
C ILE A 102 2.43 3.51 -3.11
N LEU A 103 1.68 2.98 -2.16
CA LEU A 103 0.23 2.88 -2.22
C LEU A 103 -0.37 4.07 -1.47
N GLU A 104 -0.99 4.99 -2.19
CA GLU A 104 -1.80 6.06 -1.62
C GLU A 104 -3.27 5.62 -1.60
N GLY A 105 -3.92 5.81 -0.46
CA GLY A 105 -5.28 5.36 -0.29
C GLY A 105 -5.98 5.92 0.94
N VAL A 106 -7.17 5.39 1.18
CA VAL A 106 -8.01 5.78 2.32
C VAL A 106 -8.16 4.60 3.26
N ALA A 107 -7.79 4.81 4.51
CA ALA A 107 -7.93 3.83 5.57
C ALA A 107 -9.35 3.88 6.17
N GLN A 108 -9.93 2.70 6.39
CA GLN A 108 -11.22 2.54 7.05
C GLN A 108 -11.13 1.44 8.10
N LYS A 109 -11.71 1.66 9.27
CA LYS A 109 -11.87 0.60 10.27
C LYS A 109 -12.77 -0.50 9.72
N VAL A 110 -12.39 -1.75 9.99
CA VAL A 110 -13.14 -2.93 9.58
C VAL A 110 -13.89 -3.49 10.78
N SER A 111 -15.21 -3.56 10.67
CA SER A 111 -16.10 -4.14 11.69
C SER A 111 -16.80 -5.42 11.20
N LYS A 112 -16.86 -5.64 9.88
CA LYS A 112 -17.57 -6.79 9.31
C LYS A 112 -16.75 -8.07 9.47
N SER A 113 -17.30 -9.08 10.13
CA SER A 113 -16.66 -10.38 10.37
C SER A 113 -16.20 -11.08 9.08
N SER A 114 -16.92 -10.92 7.97
CA SER A 114 -16.55 -11.44 6.66
C SER A 114 -15.23 -10.89 6.10
N LEU A 115 -14.79 -9.71 6.54
CA LEU A 115 -13.51 -9.10 6.19
C LEU A 115 -12.43 -9.38 7.23
N LEU A 116 -12.80 -9.46 8.50
CA LEU A 116 -11.88 -9.71 9.61
C LEU A 116 -11.30 -11.11 9.55
N ARG A 117 -12.12 -12.12 9.31
CA ARG A 117 -11.69 -13.52 9.31
C ARG A 117 -10.59 -13.81 8.28
N PRO A 118 -10.73 -13.43 7.01
CA PRO A 118 -9.65 -13.62 6.03
C PRO A 118 -8.37 -12.89 6.40
N PHE A 119 -8.48 -11.70 7.00
CA PHE A 119 -7.33 -10.95 7.47
C PHE A 119 -6.58 -11.68 8.59
N ILE A 120 -7.28 -12.11 9.63
CA ILE A 120 -6.67 -12.81 10.78
C ILE A 120 -5.93 -14.08 10.31
N VAL A 121 -6.55 -14.86 9.42
CA VAL A 121 -5.95 -16.08 8.87
C VAL A 121 -4.67 -15.74 8.06
N ALA A 122 -4.74 -14.76 7.17
CA ALA A 122 -3.61 -14.36 6.35
C ALA A 122 -2.47 -13.74 7.17
N TYR A 123 -2.82 -12.95 8.19
CA TYR A 123 -1.87 -12.33 9.11
C TYR A 123 -1.12 -13.39 9.94
N LYS A 124 -1.86 -14.35 10.53
CA LYS A 124 -1.27 -15.45 11.29
C LYS A 124 -0.32 -16.29 10.42
N LYS A 125 -0.73 -16.56 9.18
CA LYS A 125 0.13 -17.30 8.23
C LYS A 125 1.41 -16.56 7.88
N LYS A 126 1.35 -15.24 7.75
CA LYS A 126 2.49 -14.42 7.32
C LYS A 126 3.48 -14.13 8.44
N TYR A 127 2.96 -13.84 9.65
CA TYR A 127 3.76 -13.34 10.77
C TYR A 127 3.89 -14.33 11.91
N GLU A 128 3.26 -15.50 11.81
CA GLU A 128 3.20 -16.50 12.88
C GLU A 128 2.64 -15.91 14.20
N TRP A 129 1.84 -14.85 14.07
CA TRP A 129 1.24 -14.12 15.18
C TRP A 129 -0.29 -14.16 15.10
N ASP A 130 -0.93 -14.59 16.19
CA ASP A 130 -2.38 -14.70 16.27
C ASP A 130 -3.01 -13.40 16.79
N LEU A 131 -3.83 -12.77 15.96
CA LEU A 131 -4.65 -11.61 16.33
C LEU A 131 -6.04 -12.01 16.82
N GLY A 132 -6.31 -13.30 17.01
CA GLY A 132 -7.60 -13.77 17.52
C GLY A 132 -7.88 -13.18 18.89
N GLY A 133 -9.06 -12.55 19.04
CA GLY A 133 -9.45 -11.90 20.30
C GLY A 133 -8.81 -10.53 20.57
N THR A 134 -8.08 -9.95 19.61
CA THR A 134 -7.56 -8.59 19.78
C THR A 134 -8.69 -7.56 19.80
N GLU A 135 -8.60 -6.59 20.72
CA GLU A 135 -9.45 -5.40 20.74
C GLU A 135 -8.88 -4.26 19.88
N ASP A 136 -7.68 -4.44 19.33
CA ASP A 136 -7.03 -3.45 18.50
C ASP A 136 -7.78 -3.28 17.18
N PRO A 137 -8.01 -2.04 16.74
CA PRO A 137 -8.69 -1.79 15.48
C PRO A 137 -7.90 -2.32 14.29
N ILE A 138 -8.62 -2.98 13.41
CA ILE A 138 -8.12 -3.42 12.11
C ILE A 138 -8.58 -2.40 11.08
N TYR A 139 -7.64 -1.99 10.23
CA TYR A 139 -7.88 -1.07 9.14
C TYR A 139 -7.72 -1.77 7.81
N ARG A 140 -8.53 -1.37 6.83
CA ARG A 140 -8.28 -1.64 5.41
C ARG A 140 -7.95 -0.33 4.71
N VAL A 141 -6.95 -0.34 3.86
CA VAL A 141 -6.59 0.77 2.98
C VAL A 141 -7.08 0.44 1.57
N LYS A 142 -8.00 1.25 1.08
CA LYS A 142 -8.46 1.19 -0.31
C LYS A 142 -7.51 2.00 -1.17
N PRO A 143 -6.83 1.41 -2.16
CA PRO A 143 -5.91 2.15 -3.00
C PRO A 143 -6.66 3.11 -3.92
N ILE A 144 -6.13 4.31 -4.06
CA ILE A 144 -6.54 5.32 -5.04
C ILE A 144 -5.49 5.38 -6.15
N THR A 145 -4.25 5.57 -5.75
CA THR A 145 -3.09 5.63 -6.63
C THR A 145 -1.99 4.77 -6.08
N VAL A 146 -1.30 4.05 -6.95
CA VAL A 146 -0.07 3.37 -6.60
C VAL A 146 1.03 3.82 -7.54
N PHE A 147 2.22 4.12 -7.00
CA PHE A 147 3.41 4.41 -7.78
C PHE A 147 4.39 3.24 -7.69
N GLY A 148 5.12 3.01 -8.77
CA GLY A 148 6.19 2.03 -8.84
C GLY A 148 7.44 2.63 -9.46
N PHE A 149 8.59 2.37 -8.83
CA PHE A 149 9.91 2.78 -9.27
C PHE A 149 10.84 1.60 -9.11
N ALA A 150 11.44 1.14 -10.21
CA ALA A 150 12.46 0.11 -10.19
C ALA A 150 13.83 0.74 -10.47
N GLU A 151 14.71 0.68 -9.48
CA GLU A 151 16.09 1.05 -9.63
C GLU A 151 16.87 -0.15 -10.14
N THR A 152 17.27 -0.11 -11.40
CA THR A 152 18.21 -1.10 -11.97
C THR A 152 19.37 -0.38 -12.60
N PRO A 153 20.63 -0.69 -12.21
CA PRO A 153 21.83 -0.04 -12.76
C PRO A 153 21.94 -0.16 -14.28
N SER A 154 21.51 -1.28 -14.86
CA SER A 154 21.49 -1.52 -16.31
C SER A 154 20.30 -0.87 -17.03
N LYS A 155 19.32 -0.36 -16.29
CA LYS A 155 18.12 0.29 -16.81
C LYS A 155 17.97 1.67 -16.15
N ALA A 156 19.06 2.45 -16.12
CA ALA A 156 19.11 3.80 -15.55
C ALA A 156 18.07 4.77 -16.13
N LYS A 157 17.41 4.39 -17.22
CA LYS A 157 16.16 5.00 -17.65
C LYS A 157 15.03 4.40 -16.85
N GLY A 158 14.82 4.95 -15.67
CA GLY A 158 13.79 4.55 -14.74
C GLY A 158 12.45 4.37 -15.45
N ASN A 159 11.69 3.43 -14.96
CA ASN A 159 10.36 3.10 -15.46
C ASN A 159 9.25 3.51 -14.48
N PRO A 160 9.24 4.78 -13.98
CA PRO A 160 8.23 5.22 -13.05
C PRO A 160 6.85 5.01 -13.65
N THR A 161 6.00 4.36 -12.86
CA THR A 161 4.66 4.01 -13.29
C THR A 161 3.67 4.44 -12.22
N ARG A 162 2.55 4.98 -12.65
CA ARG A 162 1.40 5.29 -11.80
C ARG A 162 0.24 4.40 -12.21
N TRP A 163 -0.32 3.67 -11.25
CA TRP A 163 -1.54 2.90 -11.43
C TRP A 163 -2.70 3.61 -10.72
N LEU A 164 -3.74 3.92 -11.48
CA LEU A 164 -4.96 4.54 -10.97
C LEU A 164 -6.03 3.47 -10.76
N PHE A 165 -6.59 3.44 -9.56
CA PHE A 165 -7.69 2.56 -9.20
C PHE A 165 -9.01 3.31 -9.36
N LYS A 166 -9.99 2.68 -9.98
CA LYS A 166 -11.35 3.24 -9.96
C LYS A 166 -11.87 3.15 -8.54
N ILE A 167 -12.26 4.27 -7.98
CA ILE A 167 -13.05 4.34 -6.75
C ILE A 167 -14.46 3.89 -7.14
N PRO A 168 -15.02 2.86 -6.47
CA PRO A 168 -16.39 2.44 -6.73
C PRO A 168 -17.38 3.52 -6.29
#